data_f84f8459d4aa778c8522761ce7e84e94
#
_entry.id   f84f8459d4aa778c8522761ce7e84e94
#
_cell.length_a   1.000
_cell.length_b   1.000
_cell.length_c   1.000
_cell.angle_alpha   90.00
_cell.angle_beta   90.00
_cell.angle_gamma   90.00
#
_symmetry.space_group_name_H-M   'P 1'
#
loop_
_entity.id
_entity.type
_entity.pdbx_description
1 polymer ?
#
loop_
_entity_poly.entity_id
_entity_poly.type
_entity_poly.pdbx_seq_one_letter_code
_entity_poly.pdbx_strand_id
1 'polypeptide(L)'
;SYLMDEETIQLGFRLIRDVVLFTDKRIIDFDKQGATGQKMRVDSINLSSIIHVSAETSGFGMDDSEINLTYISSPYYRASGGVTVSEKTFEFPKKYNIQPLYKRLQEIAYENHENLNK
;
A
#
# COMPACT_ATOMS: atom_id res chain seq x y z
N SER A 1 -5.13 -12.24 -16.27
CA SER A 1 -5.32 -11.11 -15.38
C SER A 1 -4.68 -11.38 -14.04
N TYR A 2 -4.19 -10.34 -13.38
CA TYR A 2 -3.61 -10.44 -12.04
C TYR A 2 -4.66 -10.33 -10.94
N LEU A 3 -5.88 -9.98 -11.28
CA LEU A 3 -6.94 -9.83 -10.30
C LEU A 3 -7.48 -11.18 -9.86
N MET A 4 -7.80 -11.29 -8.58
CA MET A 4 -8.52 -12.44 -8.05
C MET A 4 -9.98 -12.36 -8.45
N ASP A 5 -10.69 -13.51 -8.38
CA ASP A 5 -12.11 -13.52 -8.64
C ASP A 5 -12.85 -12.58 -7.68
N GLU A 6 -13.80 -11.82 -8.20
CA GLU A 6 -14.62 -10.87 -7.44
C GLU A 6 -13.82 -9.72 -6.84
N GLU A 7 -12.59 -9.50 -7.29
CA GLU A 7 -11.79 -8.36 -6.87
C GLU A 7 -12.04 -7.16 -7.80
N THR A 8 -12.30 -5.99 -7.22
CA THR A 8 -12.64 -4.79 -7.97
C THR A 8 -11.59 -3.70 -7.75
N ILE A 9 -11.06 -3.15 -8.85
CA ILE A 9 -10.14 -2.01 -8.78
C ILE A 9 -10.93 -0.77 -8.39
N GLN A 10 -10.45 -0.05 -7.38
CA GLN A 10 -11.07 1.17 -6.90
C GLN A 10 -10.28 2.41 -7.28
N LEU A 11 -8.95 2.35 -7.21
CA LEU A 11 -8.06 3.46 -7.54
C LEU A 11 -6.81 2.94 -8.22
N GLY A 12 -6.21 3.79 -9.04
CA GLY A 12 -4.92 3.49 -9.66
C GLY A 12 -4.05 4.74 -9.72
N PHE A 13 -2.76 4.55 -9.53
CA PHE A 13 -1.78 5.62 -9.57
C PHE A 13 -0.59 5.22 -10.42
N ARG A 14 -0.16 6.13 -11.28
CA ARG A 14 1.09 5.97 -12.01
C ARG A 14 2.16 6.75 -11.26
N LEU A 15 3.06 6.05 -10.62
CA LEU A 15 4.20 6.63 -9.92
C LEU A 15 5.39 6.72 -10.89
N ILE A 16 6.53 7.17 -10.39
CA ILE A 16 7.71 7.36 -11.25
C ILE A 16 8.14 6.05 -11.88
N ARG A 17 8.20 4.97 -11.11
CA ARG A 17 8.62 3.65 -11.60
C ARG A 17 7.50 2.64 -11.62
N ASP A 18 6.51 2.82 -10.78
CA ASP A 18 5.51 1.82 -10.48
C ASP A 18 4.14 2.25 -10.97
N VAL A 19 3.30 1.27 -11.20
CA VAL A 19 1.85 1.46 -11.28
C VAL A 19 1.27 0.76 -10.07
N VAL A 20 0.49 1.47 -9.28
CA VAL A 20 -0.08 0.95 -8.04
C VAL A 20 -1.59 0.96 -8.15
N LEU A 21 -2.21 -0.19 -7.91
CA LEU A 21 -3.66 -0.33 -7.93
C LEU A 21 -4.16 -0.63 -6.52
N PHE A 22 -5.25 0.03 -6.15
CA PHE A 22 -5.96 -0.23 -4.90
C PHE A 22 -7.26 -0.93 -5.26
N THR A 23 -7.43 -2.15 -4.78
CA THR A 23 -8.66 -2.91 -4.97
C THR A 23 -9.46 -2.92 -3.68
N ASP A 24 -10.58 -3.61 -3.68
CA ASP A 24 -11.36 -3.80 -2.46
C ASP A 24 -10.71 -4.79 -1.49
N LYS A 25 -9.61 -5.46 -1.88
CA LYS A 25 -8.94 -6.50 -1.08
C LYS A 25 -7.48 -6.21 -0.79
N ARG A 26 -6.77 -5.55 -1.71
CA ARG A 26 -5.31 -5.41 -1.61
C ARG A 26 -4.78 -4.21 -2.38
N ILE A 27 -3.52 -3.90 -2.10
CA ILE A 27 -2.73 -2.99 -2.92
C ILE A 27 -1.86 -3.84 -3.83
N ILE A 28 -1.85 -3.56 -5.12
CA ILE A 28 -1.01 -4.26 -6.08
C ILE A 28 -0.01 -3.26 -6.64
N ASP A 29 1.27 -3.58 -6.48
CA ASP A 29 2.37 -2.76 -6.98
C ASP A 29 3.02 -3.46 -8.17
N PHE A 30 2.91 -2.84 -9.35
CA PHE A 30 3.58 -3.32 -10.56
C PHE A 30 4.86 -2.53 -10.71
N ASP A 31 5.98 -3.14 -10.33
CA ASP A 31 7.28 -2.50 -10.28
C ASP A 31 8.17 -3.05 -11.40
N LYS A 32 8.56 -2.16 -12.30
CA LYS A 32 9.47 -2.51 -13.39
C LYS A 32 10.88 -2.67 -12.83
N GLN A 33 11.49 -3.80 -13.14
CA GLN A 33 12.81 -4.15 -12.66
C GLN A 33 13.82 -4.07 -13.80
N GLY A 34 15.03 -3.61 -13.48
CA GLY A 34 16.14 -3.58 -14.41
C GLY A 34 16.12 -2.41 -15.36
N ALA A 35 17.25 -2.18 -16.04
CA ALA A 35 17.45 -1.04 -16.94
C ALA A 35 16.58 -1.09 -18.19
N THR A 36 16.24 -2.30 -18.64
CA THR A 36 15.43 -2.49 -19.85
C THR A 36 13.93 -2.49 -19.58
N GLY A 37 13.53 -2.61 -18.30
CA GLY A 37 12.13 -2.70 -17.93
C GLY A 37 11.44 -3.99 -18.37
N GLN A 38 12.21 -5.03 -18.73
CA GLN A 38 11.64 -6.29 -19.21
C GLN A 38 11.13 -7.17 -18.09
N LYS A 39 11.70 -7.03 -16.88
CA LYS A 39 11.21 -7.76 -15.73
C LYS A 39 10.24 -6.90 -14.95
N MET A 40 9.15 -7.50 -14.52
CA MET A 40 8.16 -6.83 -13.68
C MET A 40 7.94 -7.66 -12.43
N ARG A 41 8.07 -7.01 -11.28
CA ARG A 41 7.68 -7.60 -10.02
C ARG A 41 6.25 -7.16 -9.71
N VAL A 42 5.40 -8.11 -9.39
CA VAL A 42 4.03 -7.83 -8.96
C VAL A 42 3.95 -8.16 -7.48
N ASP A 43 3.74 -7.15 -6.67
CA ASP A 43 3.72 -7.29 -5.22
C ASP A 43 2.33 -6.98 -4.70
N SER A 44 1.91 -7.69 -3.66
CA SER A 44 0.56 -7.53 -3.09
C SER A 44 0.64 -7.30 -1.60
N ILE A 45 -0.16 -6.35 -1.12
CA ILE A 45 -0.33 -6.10 0.31
C ILE A 45 -1.82 -6.18 0.60
N ASN A 46 -2.22 -7.16 1.40
CA ASN A 46 -3.63 -7.29 1.79
C ASN A 46 -4.04 -6.11 2.66
N LEU A 47 -5.18 -5.51 2.35
CA LEU A 47 -5.66 -4.36 3.13
C LEU A 47 -5.86 -4.73 4.60
N SER A 48 -6.26 -5.98 4.87
CA SER A 48 -6.46 -6.45 6.24
C SER A 48 -5.18 -6.57 7.07
N SER A 49 -4.01 -6.48 6.44
CA SER A 49 -2.72 -6.59 7.13
C SER A 49 -2.11 -5.24 7.50
N ILE A 50 -2.62 -4.14 7.01
CA ILE A 50 -2.08 -2.80 7.24
C ILE A 50 -2.37 -2.37 8.68
N ILE A 51 -1.31 -2.00 9.42
CA ILE A 51 -1.45 -1.63 10.83
C ILE A 51 -0.96 -0.23 11.15
N HIS A 52 -0.21 0.41 10.26
CA HIS A 52 0.28 1.75 10.48
C HIS A 52 0.48 2.47 9.16
N VAL A 53 0.10 3.73 9.11
CA VAL A 53 0.23 4.57 7.91
C VAL A 53 0.80 5.91 8.32
N SER A 54 1.79 6.38 7.56
CA SER A 54 2.28 7.74 7.71
C SER A 54 2.35 8.40 6.33
N ALA A 55 2.31 9.71 6.32
CA ALA A 55 2.41 10.48 5.08
C ALA A 55 3.35 11.66 5.29
N GLU A 56 4.17 11.92 4.27
CA GLU A 56 4.98 13.12 4.22
C GLU A 56 4.57 13.91 2.98
N THR A 57 4.22 15.17 3.20
CA THR A 57 3.84 16.04 2.10
C THR A 57 4.99 16.98 1.78
N SER A 58 5.10 17.37 0.51
CA SER A 58 6.08 18.36 0.11
C SER A 58 5.73 19.72 0.73
N GLY A 59 6.67 20.33 1.47
CA GLY A 59 6.40 21.55 2.21
C GLY A 59 6.02 22.72 1.32
N PHE A 60 6.67 22.86 0.16
CA PHE A 60 6.44 23.98 -0.75
C PHE A 60 6.04 23.53 -2.16
N GLY A 61 5.58 22.28 -2.31
CA GLY A 61 5.20 21.77 -3.61
C GLY A 61 6.37 21.51 -4.54
N MET A 62 7.59 21.46 -4.01
CA MET A 62 8.81 21.25 -4.79
C MET A 62 9.18 19.77 -4.89
N ASP A 63 8.81 19.00 -3.89
CA ASP A 63 9.17 17.59 -3.78
C ASP A 63 7.94 16.71 -3.92
N ASP A 64 8.19 15.43 -4.13
CA ASP A 64 7.14 14.43 -4.16
C ASP A 64 6.61 14.16 -2.75
N SER A 65 5.39 13.67 -2.66
CA SER A 65 4.79 13.24 -1.40
C SER A 65 5.03 11.76 -1.22
N GLU A 66 5.01 11.30 0.04
CA GLU A 66 5.21 9.88 0.34
C GLU A 66 4.12 9.36 1.26
N ILE A 67 3.74 8.10 1.05
CA ILE A 67 2.94 7.33 2.00
C ILE A 67 3.75 6.11 2.36
N ASN A 68 3.92 5.89 3.67
CA ASN A 68 4.62 4.73 4.21
C ASN A 68 3.63 3.85 4.96
N LEU A 69 3.62 2.57 4.63
CA LEU A 69 2.75 1.58 5.26
C LEU A 69 3.57 0.58 6.04
N THR A 70 3.08 0.22 7.23
CA THR A 70 3.56 -0.95 7.95
C THR A 70 2.44 -1.99 7.91
N TYR A 71 2.79 -3.21 7.58
CA TYR A 71 1.81 -4.29 7.46
C TYR A 71 2.36 -5.59 8.03
N ILE A 72 1.44 -6.45 8.48
CA ILE A 72 1.80 -7.75 9.00
C ILE A 72 2.07 -8.66 7.81
N SER A 73 3.29 -9.22 7.75
CA SER A 73 3.74 -10.07 6.64
C SER A 73 3.78 -11.54 6.99
N SER A 74 3.63 -11.89 8.28
CA SER A 74 3.61 -13.29 8.70
C SER A 74 2.17 -13.84 8.67
N PRO A 75 1.99 -15.11 8.26
CA PRO A 75 0.67 -15.74 8.34
C PRO A 75 0.39 -16.18 9.79
N TYR A 76 -0.87 -16.42 10.10
CA TYR A 76 -1.32 -17.00 11.37
C TYR A 76 -0.88 -16.24 12.62
N TYR A 77 -0.79 -14.93 12.51
CA TYR A 77 -0.27 -14.09 13.59
C TYR A 77 -1.09 -14.18 14.89
N ARG A 78 -2.37 -14.50 14.80
CA ARG A 78 -3.20 -14.70 16.00
C ARG A 78 -2.83 -15.96 16.75
N ALA A 79 -2.48 -17.01 16.02
CA ALA A 79 -2.15 -18.31 16.63
C ALA A 79 -0.74 -18.34 17.19
N SER A 80 0.19 -17.63 16.57
CA SER A 80 1.60 -17.68 16.96
C SER A 80 1.94 -16.79 18.15
N GLY A 81 1.08 -15.85 18.51
CA GLY A 81 1.37 -14.90 19.58
C GLY A 81 2.43 -13.86 19.23
N GLY A 82 2.95 -13.89 18.03
CA GLY A 82 3.91 -12.92 17.54
C GLY A 82 3.68 -12.65 16.06
N VAL A 83 4.15 -11.48 15.60
CA VAL A 83 3.97 -11.08 14.21
C VAL A 83 5.29 -10.60 13.63
N THR A 84 5.45 -10.80 12.32
CA THR A 84 6.50 -10.18 11.53
C THR A 84 5.86 -9.03 10.77
N VAL A 85 6.50 -7.87 10.77
CA VAL A 85 6.01 -6.71 10.04
C VAL A 85 6.97 -6.32 8.94
N SER A 86 6.44 -5.71 7.90
CA SER A 86 7.20 -5.17 6.79
C SER A 86 6.71 -3.76 6.48
N GLU A 87 7.53 -3.00 5.79
CA GLU A 87 7.19 -1.63 5.41
C GLU A 87 7.22 -1.48 3.90
N LYS A 88 6.38 -0.59 3.40
CA LYS A 88 6.34 -0.23 1.99
C LYS A 88 6.15 1.27 1.86
N THR A 89 6.99 1.92 1.06
CA THR A 89 6.89 3.35 0.78
C THR A 89 6.47 3.56 -0.66
N PHE A 90 5.48 4.43 -0.86
CA PHE A 90 5.05 4.88 -2.18
C PHE A 90 5.37 6.36 -2.33
N GLU A 91 6.07 6.71 -3.39
CA GLU A 91 6.38 8.10 -3.72
C GLU A 91 5.43 8.59 -4.82
N PHE A 92 4.66 9.61 -4.49
CA PHE A 92 3.65 10.16 -5.40
C PHE A 92 4.17 11.45 -6.02
N PRO A 93 4.08 11.60 -7.36
CA PRO A 93 4.39 12.88 -7.97
C PRO A 93 3.57 14.00 -7.33
N LYS A 94 4.17 15.19 -7.25
CA LYS A 94 3.55 16.33 -6.55
C LYS A 94 2.19 16.74 -7.08
N LYS A 95 1.81 16.29 -8.29
CA LYS A 95 0.48 16.56 -8.86
C LYS A 95 -0.65 15.86 -8.10
N TYR A 96 -0.34 14.82 -7.33
CA TYR A 96 -1.37 14.09 -6.60
C TYR A 96 -1.57 14.67 -5.22
N ASN A 97 -2.84 14.86 -4.84
CA ASN A 97 -3.22 15.16 -3.48
C ASN A 97 -3.42 13.85 -2.75
N ILE A 98 -2.50 13.51 -1.85
CA ILE A 98 -2.50 12.22 -1.17
C ILE A 98 -3.39 12.19 0.09
N GLN A 99 -3.97 13.33 0.49
CA GLN A 99 -4.77 13.38 1.72
C GLN A 99 -5.96 12.42 1.73
N PRO A 100 -6.77 12.33 0.66
CA PRO A 100 -7.88 11.38 0.66
C PRO A 100 -7.41 9.93 0.76
N LEU A 101 -6.31 9.59 0.09
CA LEU A 101 -5.75 8.25 0.15
C LEU A 101 -5.21 7.93 1.54
N TYR A 102 -4.46 8.87 2.14
CA TYR A 102 -3.96 8.70 3.50
C TYR A 102 -5.10 8.46 4.48
N LYS A 103 -6.15 9.28 4.39
CA LYS A 103 -7.31 9.14 5.27
C LYS A 103 -7.94 7.76 5.15
N ARG A 104 -8.13 7.28 3.93
CA ARG A 104 -8.73 5.97 3.69
C ARG A 104 -7.86 4.86 4.26
N LEU A 105 -6.55 4.93 4.05
CA LEU A 105 -5.61 3.93 4.57
C LEU A 105 -5.55 3.97 6.10
N GLN A 106 -5.63 5.16 6.69
CA GLN A 106 -5.67 5.30 8.15
C GLN A 106 -6.95 4.68 8.73
N GLU A 107 -8.08 4.87 8.07
CA GLU A 107 -9.32 4.22 8.49
C GLU A 107 -9.19 2.70 8.45
N ILE A 108 -8.57 2.17 7.40
CA ILE A 108 -8.31 0.73 7.27
C ILE A 108 -7.42 0.23 8.41
N ALA A 109 -6.32 0.95 8.68
CA ALA A 109 -5.40 0.58 9.75
C ALA A 109 -6.10 0.58 11.11
N TYR A 110 -6.93 1.59 11.36
CA TYR A 110 -7.71 1.68 12.58
C TYR A 110 -8.65 0.48 12.75
N GLU A 111 -9.40 0.15 11.70
CA GLU A 111 -10.31 -0.99 11.71
C GLU A 111 -9.56 -2.31 11.94
N ASN A 112 -8.39 -2.45 11.33
CA ASN A 112 -7.57 -3.65 11.52
C ASN A 112 -7.10 -3.78 12.96
N HIS A 113 -6.69 -2.68 13.61
CA HIS A 113 -6.33 -2.69 15.02
C HIS A 113 -7.49 -3.15 15.89
N GLU A 114 -8.69 -2.65 15.63
CA GLU A 114 -9.87 -3.06 16.38
C GLU A 114 -10.15 -4.56 16.19
N ASN A 115 -10.02 -5.05 14.96
CA ASN A 115 -10.27 -6.46 14.66
C ASN A 115 -9.23 -7.39 15.27
N LEU A 116 -7.97 -6.97 15.31
CA LEU A 116 -6.88 -7.79 15.86
C LEU A 116 -6.94 -7.87 17.38
N ASN A 117 -7.54 -6.90 18.03
CA ASN A 117 -7.62 -6.83 19.49
C ASN A 117 -8.93 -7.37 20.07
N LYS A 118 -9.76 -7.96 19.23
CA LYS A 118 -11.00 -8.59 19.68
C LYS A 118 -10.76 -9.96 20.30
#